data_e4e07b4b57df2d90cce10b3dec9257e9
#
_entry.id   e4e07b4b57df2d90cce10b3dec9257e9
#
_cell.length_a   1.000
_cell.length_b   1.000
_cell.length_c   1.000
_cell.angle_alpha   90.00
_cell.angle_beta   90.00
_cell.angle_gamma   90.00
#
_symmetry.space_group_name_H-M   'P 1'
#
loop_
_entity.id
_entity.type
_entity.pdbx_description
1 polymer ?
#
loop_
_entity_poly.entity_id
_entity_poly.type
_entity_poly.pdbx_seq_one_letter_code
_entity_poly.pdbx_strand_id
1 'polypeptide(L)'
;MDIGQKGPGMPMISKHTSPIASGRSGLTPPALYTRRSALGLFAGAALVGLGACSKMGAKTGSIDEGASSDADSKPFVLTTFTVTRDIAANVAGDFLDVRSITKAGAEIHDYEPTPEDIKQAEGAALILNNGLGLERWFERFATDSHAERVDLSKGVDPISISEGDFAGEANPHAWMSPKNGQIYVDNMVAAFSRLDPDHASDYESNGKSYKESLEKISSELIQRLDELPTDQRTLVTCEGAFSYLCRDANLDE
;
A
#
# COMPACT_ATOMS: atom_id res chain seq x y z
N MET A 1 14.55 60.69 35.24
CA MET A 1 13.97 61.20 33.96
C MET A 1 13.38 60.04 33.27
N ASP A 2 12.08 60.00 33.33
CA ASP A 2 11.18 58.95 32.84
C ASP A 2 10.75 59.34 31.42
N ILE A 3 10.90 58.50 30.43
CA ILE A 3 10.30 58.62 29.13
C ILE A 3 9.70 57.30 28.70
N GLY A 4 8.44 57.14 29.09
CA GLY A 4 7.58 56.10 28.57
C GLY A 4 7.31 56.27 27.07
N GLN A 5 7.55 55.25 26.27
CA GLN A 5 7.04 55.11 24.91
C GLN A 5 5.88 54.11 24.85
N LYS A 6 4.68 54.63 24.61
CA LYS A 6 3.50 53.85 24.27
C LYS A 6 3.65 53.36 22.81
N GLY A 7 3.61 52.09 22.58
CA GLY A 7 3.46 51.47 21.25
C GLY A 7 2.03 51.58 20.75
N PRO A 8 1.78 51.63 19.45
CA PRO A 8 0.44 51.76 18.86
C PRO A 8 -0.36 50.47 18.99
N GLY A 9 -1.62 50.64 19.42
CA GLY A 9 -2.58 49.56 19.60
C GLY A 9 -2.97 48.90 18.29
N MET A 10 -3.04 47.60 18.30
CA MET A 10 -3.63 46.78 17.23
C MET A 10 -5.15 47.05 17.12
N PRO A 11 -5.71 47.16 15.91
CA PRO A 11 -7.15 47.24 15.73
C PRO A 11 -7.78 45.84 15.94
N MET A 12 -8.86 45.83 16.76
CA MET A 12 -9.72 44.66 16.93
C MET A 12 -10.43 44.31 15.63
N ILE A 13 -10.25 43.08 15.15
CA ILE A 13 -10.99 42.54 14.02
C ILE A 13 -12.37 42.12 14.51
N SER A 14 -13.38 42.84 14.00
CA SER A 14 -14.81 42.58 14.22
C SER A 14 -15.20 41.23 13.58
N LYS A 15 -15.80 40.35 14.39
CA LYS A 15 -16.38 39.08 13.92
C LYS A 15 -17.66 39.38 13.14
N HIS A 16 -17.59 39.33 11.81
CA HIS A 16 -18.78 39.21 10.98
C HIS A 16 -19.18 37.75 10.84
N THR A 17 -20.21 37.37 11.55
CA THR A 17 -20.93 36.12 11.32
C THR A 17 -22.00 36.35 10.25
N SER A 18 -21.76 35.82 9.06
CA SER A 18 -22.78 35.67 8.03
C SER A 18 -23.43 34.29 8.09
N PRO A 19 -24.74 34.15 7.98
CA PRO A 19 -25.40 32.85 8.05
C PRO A 19 -25.21 32.09 6.73
N ILE A 20 -24.75 30.83 6.85
CA ILE A 20 -24.64 29.89 5.72
C ILE A 20 -26.06 29.43 5.37
N ALA A 21 -26.51 29.76 4.16
CA ALA A 21 -27.74 29.25 3.59
C ALA A 21 -27.61 27.74 3.30
N SER A 22 -28.49 26.94 3.90
CA SER A 22 -28.61 25.51 3.67
C SER A 22 -29.24 25.23 2.31
N GLY A 23 -28.42 25.05 1.29
CA GLY A 23 -28.82 24.47 0.00
C GLY A 23 -28.78 22.94 0.09
N ARG A 24 -29.95 22.32 0.25
CA ARG A 24 -30.11 20.86 0.06
C ARG A 24 -30.07 20.56 -1.44
N SER A 25 -28.93 20.10 -1.97
CA SER A 25 -28.88 19.39 -3.23
C SER A 25 -28.87 17.90 -2.93
N GLY A 26 -29.96 17.21 -3.33
CA GLY A 26 -30.12 15.77 -3.17
C GLY A 26 -29.15 15.01 -4.08
N LEU A 27 -28.16 14.38 -3.48
CA LEU A 27 -27.39 13.33 -4.10
C LEU A 27 -27.96 11.99 -3.61
N THR A 28 -28.66 11.29 -4.51
CA THR A 28 -29.07 9.90 -4.32
C THR A 28 -27.83 9.02 -4.23
N PRO A 29 -27.67 8.17 -3.20
CA PRO A 29 -26.56 7.22 -3.14
C PRO A 29 -26.74 6.12 -4.19
N PRO A 30 -25.65 5.59 -4.76
CA PRO A 30 -25.72 4.46 -5.68
C PRO A 30 -26.22 3.20 -4.98
N ALA A 31 -27.06 2.44 -5.68
CA ALA A 31 -27.72 1.24 -5.20
C ALA A 31 -26.72 0.18 -4.74
N LEU A 32 -26.87 -0.27 -3.50
CA LEU A 32 -26.22 -1.45 -2.95
C LEU A 32 -26.65 -2.70 -3.73
N TYR A 33 -25.69 -3.33 -4.37
CA TYR A 33 -25.85 -4.62 -5.04
C TYR A 33 -26.02 -5.71 -3.97
N THR A 34 -27.26 -6.09 -3.68
CA THR A 34 -27.56 -7.26 -2.83
C THR A 34 -27.38 -8.54 -3.66
N ARG A 35 -26.36 -9.31 -3.33
CA ARG A 35 -26.21 -10.69 -3.82
C ARG A 35 -27.34 -11.54 -3.22
N ARG A 36 -28.33 -11.90 -4.03
CA ARG A 36 -29.32 -12.93 -3.70
C ARG A 36 -28.66 -14.29 -3.88
N SER A 37 -28.48 -14.99 -2.76
CA SER A 37 -28.12 -16.39 -2.69
C SER A 37 -29.27 -17.22 -3.27
N ALA A 38 -29.04 -17.94 -4.35
CA ALA A 38 -29.94 -18.97 -4.86
C ALA A 38 -29.61 -20.27 -4.13
N LEU A 39 -30.45 -20.64 -3.17
CA LEU A 39 -30.51 -22.00 -2.62
C LEU A 39 -31.20 -22.91 -3.64
N GLY A 40 -30.45 -23.79 -4.27
CA GLY A 40 -30.96 -24.91 -5.05
C GLY A 40 -31.04 -26.14 -4.17
N LEU A 41 -32.26 -26.54 -3.83
CA LEU A 41 -32.57 -27.85 -3.25
C LEU A 41 -32.37 -28.92 -4.34
N PHE A 42 -31.52 -29.92 -4.08
CA PHE A 42 -31.62 -31.24 -4.70
C PHE A 42 -31.76 -32.30 -3.63
N ALA A 43 -32.96 -32.84 -3.57
CA ALA A 43 -33.30 -34.08 -2.87
C ALA A 43 -33.13 -35.28 -3.83
N GLY A 44 -32.59 -36.36 -3.33
CA GLY A 44 -32.89 -37.63 -3.97
C GLY A 44 -31.79 -38.69 -3.97
N ALA A 45 -32.10 -39.72 -3.23
CA ALA A 45 -31.88 -41.15 -3.43
C ALA A 45 -30.73 -41.82 -2.65
N ALA A 46 -31.16 -42.48 -1.60
CA ALA A 46 -30.46 -43.55 -0.90
C ALA A 46 -30.31 -44.80 -1.80
N LEU A 47 -29.14 -45.45 -1.74
CA LEU A 47 -29.01 -46.87 -2.07
C LEU A 47 -28.08 -47.52 -1.06
N VAL A 48 -28.68 -48.47 -0.32
CA VAL A 48 -28.11 -49.40 0.64
C VAL A 48 -27.28 -50.45 -0.10
N GLY A 49 -26.04 -50.67 0.32
CA GLY A 49 -25.24 -51.80 -0.11
C GLY A 49 -24.45 -52.35 1.08
N LEU A 50 -25.04 -53.36 1.74
CA LEU A 50 -24.39 -54.25 2.71
C LEU A 50 -23.45 -55.21 1.98
N GLY A 51 -22.20 -55.26 2.39
CA GLY A 51 -21.26 -56.26 1.94
C GLY A 51 -20.23 -56.53 3.04
N ALA A 52 -20.32 -57.67 3.62
CA ALA A 52 -19.66 -58.13 4.82
C ALA A 52 -18.22 -58.68 4.59
N CYS A 53 -17.49 -58.74 5.67
CA CYS A 53 -16.52 -59.77 6.16
C CYS A 53 -15.03 -59.72 5.73
N SER A 54 -14.26 -59.50 6.76
CA SER A 54 -13.10 -60.30 7.19
C SER A 54 -11.76 -60.18 6.47
N LYS A 55 -10.73 -59.59 7.11
CA LYS A 55 -9.67 -60.37 7.75
C LYS A 55 -8.75 -59.50 8.57
N MET A 56 -8.59 -59.91 9.83
CA MET A 56 -7.55 -59.50 10.75
C MET A 56 -6.16 -59.80 10.16
N GLY A 57 -5.31 -58.79 10.08
CA GLY A 57 -3.92 -58.89 9.80
C GLY A 57 -3.22 -57.72 10.46
N ALA A 58 -2.71 -57.91 11.68
CA ALA A 58 -1.83 -56.96 12.33
C ALA A 58 -0.52 -56.88 11.53
N LYS A 59 -0.29 -55.72 10.93
CA LYS A 59 1.04 -55.22 10.52
C LYS A 59 1.25 -53.89 11.20
N THR A 60 2.18 -53.91 12.16
CA THR A 60 2.89 -52.70 12.60
C THR A 60 3.50 -52.03 11.42
N GLY A 61 2.82 -51.04 10.85
CA GLY A 61 3.35 -50.12 9.84
C GLY A 61 3.71 -48.82 10.56
N SER A 62 4.98 -48.51 10.50
CA SER A 62 5.52 -47.18 10.80
C SER A 62 4.58 -46.11 10.30
N ILE A 63 4.23 -45.17 11.17
CA ILE A 63 3.59 -43.93 10.82
C ILE A 63 4.64 -43.16 10.03
N ASP A 64 4.56 -43.26 8.71
CA ASP A 64 5.19 -42.32 7.81
C ASP A 64 4.35 -41.05 7.97
N GLU A 65 4.83 -40.10 8.76
CA GLU A 65 4.36 -38.74 8.74
C GLU A 65 4.69 -38.21 7.34
N GLY A 66 3.77 -38.51 6.41
CA GLY A 66 3.78 -37.87 5.11
C GLY A 66 3.67 -36.38 5.37
N ALA A 67 4.80 -35.70 5.24
CA ALA A 67 4.82 -34.27 5.03
C ALA A 67 3.87 -34.02 3.86
N SER A 68 2.65 -33.54 4.18
CA SER A 68 1.81 -32.92 3.18
C SER A 68 2.62 -31.72 2.67
N SER A 69 3.26 -31.90 1.51
CA SER A 69 3.81 -30.81 0.77
C SER A 69 2.66 -29.82 0.54
N ASP A 70 2.73 -28.66 1.17
CA ASP A 70 1.91 -27.48 0.87
C ASP A 70 2.22 -26.98 -0.56
N ALA A 71 1.99 -27.85 -1.54
CA ALA A 71 2.21 -27.54 -2.96
C ALA A 71 1.17 -26.54 -3.52
N ASP A 72 0.28 -26.03 -2.66
CA ASP A 72 -0.81 -25.15 -3.06
C ASP A 72 -0.81 -23.81 -2.30
N SER A 73 0.18 -23.53 -1.47
CA SER A 73 0.30 -22.26 -0.76
C SER A 73 1.09 -21.26 -1.60
N LYS A 74 0.42 -20.14 -1.96
CA LYS A 74 1.05 -19.02 -2.68
C LYS A 74 2.23 -18.47 -1.88
N PRO A 75 3.35 -18.06 -2.53
CA PRO A 75 4.42 -17.39 -1.83
C PRO A 75 3.92 -16.14 -1.12
N PHE A 76 4.34 -15.97 0.14
CA PHE A 76 3.92 -14.84 0.97
C PHE A 76 4.88 -13.66 0.81
N VAL A 77 4.32 -12.51 0.40
CA VAL A 77 5.02 -11.23 0.23
C VAL A 77 4.51 -10.25 1.27
N LEU A 78 5.43 -9.65 2.01
CA LEU A 78 5.12 -8.65 3.03
C LEU A 78 5.53 -7.26 2.56
N THR A 79 4.64 -6.29 2.71
CA THR A 79 4.93 -4.87 2.49
C THR A 79 4.89 -4.12 3.81
N THR A 80 5.56 -2.99 3.90
CA THR A 80 5.63 -2.21 5.13
C THR A 80 4.35 -1.42 5.39
N PHE A 81 3.65 -0.95 4.33
CA PHE A 81 2.41 -0.17 4.50
C PHE A 81 1.40 -0.39 3.36
N THR A 82 0.20 0.11 3.58
CA THR A 82 -0.99 -0.25 2.79
C THR A 82 -0.96 0.21 1.34
N VAL A 83 -0.30 1.35 1.02
CA VAL A 83 -0.19 1.82 -0.37
C VAL A 83 0.69 0.88 -1.19
N THR A 84 1.87 0.52 -0.68
CA THR A 84 2.74 -0.44 -1.37
C THR A 84 2.10 -1.82 -1.45
N ARG A 85 1.29 -2.22 -0.44
CA ARG A 85 0.50 -3.45 -0.50
C ARG A 85 -0.52 -3.43 -1.63
N ASP A 86 -1.22 -2.31 -1.83
CA ASP A 86 -2.21 -2.19 -2.90
C ASP A 86 -1.55 -2.31 -4.28
N ILE A 87 -0.46 -1.57 -4.52
CA ILE A 87 0.30 -1.67 -5.76
C ILE A 87 0.79 -3.11 -5.98
N ALA A 88 1.41 -3.71 -4.95
CA ALA A 88 1.94 -5.06 -5.02
C ALA A 88 0.85 -6.12 -5.30
N ALA A 89 -0.33 -5.98 -4.70
CA ALA A 89 -1.45 -6.89 -4.96
C ALA A 89 -1.98 -6.79 -6.40
N ASN A 90 -2.01 -5.58 -6.97
CA ASN A 90 -2.39 -5.40 -8.36
C ASN A 90 -1.36 -6.00 -9.33
N VAL A 91 -0.07 -5.91 -9.04
CA VAL A 91 0.99 -6.53 -9.83
C VAL A 91 1.01 -8.05 -9.66
N ALA A 92 0.85 -8.54 -8.43
CA ALA A 92 0.86 -9.96 -8.10
C ALA A 92 -0.34 -10.73 -8.68
N GLY A 93 -1.49 -10.07 -8.82
CA GLY A 93 -2.73 -10.76 -9.17
C GLY A 93 -3.08 -11.83 -8.13
N ASP A 94 -3.44 -13.02 -8.63
CA ASP A 94 -3.81 -14.15 -7.78
C ASP A 94 -2.65 -15.11 -7.45
N PHE A 95 -1.42 -14.79 -7.88
CA PHE A 95 -0.29 -15.72 -7.76
C PHE A 95 0.47 -15.63 -6.44
N LEU A 96 0.43 -14.48 -5.75
CA LEU A 96 1.12 -14.24 -4.48
C LEU A 96 0.12 -13.83 -3.38
N ASP A 97 0.45 -14.19 -2.12
CA ASP A 97 -0.27 -13.71 -0.94
C ASP A 97 0.39 -12.41 -0.44
N VAL A 98 -0.18 -11.27 -0.76
CA VAL A 98 0.39 -9.95 -0.44
C VAL A 98 -0.27 -9.35 0.80
N ARG A 99 0.50 -9.09 1.84
CA ARG A 99 0.04 -8.49 3.10
C ARG A 99 0.83 -7.24 3.44
N SER A 100 0.25 -6.42 4.33
CA SER A 100 0.89 -5.22 4.88
C SER A 100 1.13 -5.38 6.37
N ILE A 101 2.29 -4.91 6.86
CA ILE A 101 2.56 -4.81 8.30
C ILE A 101 1.61 -3.80 8.92
N THR A 102 1.62 -2.57 8.41
CA THR A 102 0.75 -1.53 8.96
C THR A 102 -0.68 -1.69 8.46
N LYS A 103 -1.63 -1.30 9.30
CA LYS A 103 -3.06 -1.26 8.97
C LYS A 103 -3.42 0.08 8.34
N ALA A 104 -4.55 0.14 7.64
CA ALA A 104 -5.06 1.39 7.09
C ALA A 104 -5.24 2.44 8.21
N GLY A 105 -4.71 3.65 7.98
CA GLY A 105 -4.76 4.75 8.92
C GLY A 105 -3.71 4.70 10.05
N ALA A 106 -2.79 3.73 10.03
CA ALA A 106 -1.67 3.71 10.95
C ALA A 106 -0.62 4.77 10.55
N GLU A 107 0.03 5.36 11.57
CA GLU A 107 1.25 6.16 11.37
C GLU A 107 2.38 5.25 10.85
N ILE A 108 3.09 5.69 9.82
CA ILE A 108 4.10 4.87 9.15
C ILE A 108 5.55 5.29 9.46
N HIS A 109 5.78 6.51 9.94
CA HIS A 109 7.14 6.99 10.25
C HIS A 109 7.68 6.44 11.57
N ASP A 110 6.83 6.38 12.59
CA ASP A 110 7.17 5.95 13.96
C ASP A 110 6.36 4.71 14.37
N TYR A 111 6.13 3.79 13.41
CA TYR A 111 5.40 2.57 13.70
C TYR A 111 6.16 1.69 14.68
N GLU A 112 5.47 1.19 15.71
CA GLU A 112 6.00 0.22 16.68
C GLU A 112 5.48 -1.18 16.32
N PRO A 113 6.34 -2.07 15.74
CA PRO A 113 5.93 -3.42 15.38
C PRO A 113 5.50 -4.24 16.56
N THR A 114 4.41 -4.97 16.40
CA THR A 114 3.96 -5.97 17.37
C THR A 114 4.73 -7.28 17.22
N PRO A 115 4.71 -8.19 18.22
CA PRO A 115 5.29 -9.53 18.05
C PRO A 115 4.73 -10.32 16.86
N GLU A 116 3.46 -10.07 16.50
CA GLU A 116 2.84 -10.72 15.33
C GLU A 116 3.42 -10.16 14.00
N ASP A 117 3.72 -8.86 13.94
CA ASP A 117 4.35 -8.25 12.77
C ASP A 117 5.76 -8.81 12.54
N ILE A 118 6.52 -9.02 13.63
CA ILE A 118 7.84 -9.66 13.57
C ILE A 118 7.72 -11.09 13.04
N LYS A 119 6.77 -11.86 13.56
CA LYS A 119 6.51 -13.22 13.10
C LYS A 119 6.08 -13.28 11.63
N GLN A 120 5.28 -12.31 11.16
CA GLN A 120 4.95 -12.20 9.74
C GLN A 120 6.20 -11.94 8.89
N ALA A 121 7.10 -11.08 9.34
CA ALA A 121 8.35 -10.80 8.64
C ALA A 121 9.27 -12.03 8.56
N GLU A 122 9.30 -12.86 9.60
CA GLU A 122 10.05 -14.13 9.60
C GLU A 122 9.47 -15.15 8.60
N GLY A 123 8.16 -15.15 8.43
CA GLY A 123 7.46 -16.08 7.52
C GLY A 123 7.37 -15.62 6.06
N ALA A 124 7.79 -14.40 5.75
CA ALA A 124 7.73 -13.86 4.39
C ALA A 124 8.79 -14.47 3.49
N ALA A 125 8.44 -14.74 2.24
CA ALA A 125 9.40 -15.11 1.19
C ALA A 125 10.10 -13.88 0.59
N LEU A 126 9.42 -12.73 0.61
CA LEU A 126 9.90 -11.45 0.09
C LEU A 126 9.34 -10.31 0.94
N ILE A 127 10.16 -9.32 1.24
CA ILE A 127 9.76 -8.08 1.93
C ILE A 127 9.99 -6.89 1.00
N LEU A 128 8.94 -6.11 0.78
CA LEU A 128 8.98 -4.90 -0.02
C LEU A 128 8.98 -3.67 0.89
N ASN A 129 10.10 -2.98 0.96
CA ASN A 129 10.26 -1.72 1.67
C ASN A 129 9.97 -0.54 0.71
N ASN A 130 9.54 0.59 1.24
CA ASN A 130 9.58 1.84 0.50
C ASN A 130 11.02 2.24 0.17
N GLY A 131 11.90 2.16 1.15
CA GLY A 131 13.25 2.72 1.09
C GLY A 131 13.27 4.20 1.45
N LEU A 132 14.35 4.91 1.08
CA LEU A 132 14.58 6.32 1.41
C LEU A 132 14.47 6.64 2.90
N GLY A 133 14.72 5.66 3.76
CA GLY A 133 14.73 5.80 5.22
C GLY A 133 13.36 5.83 5.89
N LEU A 134 12.27 5.50 5.19
CA LEU A 134 10.93 5.47 5.78
C LEU A 134 10.83 4.45 6.93
N GLU A 135 11.36 3.26 6.71
CA GLU A 135 11.20 2.12 7.61
C GLU A 135 12.39 1.92 8.57
N ARG A 136 12.97 2.98 9.11
CA ARG A 136 14.05 2.87 10.12
C ARG A 136 13.64 2.06 11.35
N TRP A 137 12.36 2.06 11.67
CA TRP A 137 11.78 1.26 12.73
C TRP A 137 11.83 -0.24 12.41
N PHE A 138 11.62 -0.62 11.14
CA PHE A 138 11.58 -2.01 10.70
C PHE A 138 12.96 -2.66 10.70
N GLU A 139 14.00 -1.91 10.37
CA GLU A 139 15.39 -2.43 10.33
C GLU A 139 15.83 -3.04 11.66
N ARG A 140 15.30 -2.54 12.78
CA ARG A 140 15.63 -3.02 14.13
C ARG A 140 15.00 -4.37 14.45
N PHE A 141 13.90 -4.73 13.82
CA PHE A 141 13.07 -5.88 14.17
C PHE A 141 13.17 -7.02 13.15
N ALA A 142 13.57 -6.73 11.94
CA ALA A 142 13.63 -7.73 10.87
C ALA A 142 15.05 -8.28 10.65
N THR A 143 15.92 -8.19 11.66
CA THR A 143 17.30 -8.71 11.59
C THR A 143 17.37 -10.22 11.43
N ASP A 144 16.39 -10.95 11.95
CA ASP A 144 16.34 -12.41 11.95
C ASP A 144 15.54 -12.98 10.76
N SER A 145 14.94 -12.11 9.94
CA SER A 145 14.27 -12.54 8.71
C SER A 145 15.28 -12.90 7.63
N HIS A 146 15.11 -14.06 7.00
CA HIS A 146 15.90 -14.52 5.85
C HIS A 146 15.29 -14.13 4.50
N ALA A 147 14.16 -13.41 4.50
CA ALA A 147 13.49 -12.95 3.29
C ALA A 147 14.38 -11.99 2.49
N GLU A 148 14.33 -12.09 1.17
CA GLU A 148 14.89 -11.07 0.30
C GLU A 148 14.18 -9.73 0.62
N ARG A 149 14.94 -8.63 0.68
CA ARG A 149 14.40 -7.28 0.86
C ARG A 149 14.63 -6.47 -0.40
N VAL A 150 13.58 -5.78 -0.83
CA VAL A 150 13.62 -4.92 -2.01
C VAL A 150 13.11 -3.53 -1.66
N ASP A 151 13.95 -2.53 -1.88
CA ASP A 151 13.57 -1.13 -1.78
C ASP A 151 12.87 -0.70 -3.07
N LEU A 152 11.59 -0.40 -2.95
CA LEU A 152 10.74 -0.05 -4.09
C LEU A 152 11.11 1.28 -4.73
N SER A 153 11.70 2.19 -3.96
CA SER A 153 12.20 3.49 -4.45
C SER A 153 13.55 3.41 -5.16
N LYS A 154 14.14 2.23 -5.33
CA LYS A 154 15.40 2.10 -6.06
C LYS A 154 15.26 2.59 -7.49
N GLY A 155 16.05 3.59 -7.85
CA GLY A 155 16.00 4.27 -9.17
C GLY A 155 15.19 5.56 -9.18
N VAL A 156 14.55 5.93 -8.08
CA VAL A 156 13.96 7.27 -7.90
C VAL A 156 15.08 8.29 -7.75
N ASP A 157 14.92 9.45 -8.37
CA ASP A 157 15.77 10.63 -8.12
C ASP A 157 15.25 11.31 -6.83
N PRO A 158 15.99 11.24 -5.69
CA PRO A 158 15.48 11.69 -4.41
C PRO A 158 15.44 13.22 -4.30
N ILE A 159 14.39 13.73 -3.66
CA ILE A 159 14.30 15.12 -3.22
C ILE A 159 14.75 15.17 -1.76
N SER A 160 15.58 16.16 -1.41
CA SER A 160 15.98 16.38 -0.03
C SER A 160 14.87 17.10 0.75
N ILE A 161 14.70 16.74 2.02
CA ILE A 161 13.84 17.47 2.95
C ILE A 161 14.47 18.85 3.19
N SER A 162 13.67 19.91 3.03
CA SER A 162 14.18 21.29 3.07
C SER A 162 14.29 21.85 4.49
N GLU A 163 13.46 21.39 5.44
CA GLU A 163 13.32 21.97 6.76
C GLU A 163 13.10 20.91 7.85
N GLY A 164 13.20 21.31 9.13
CA GLY A 164 12.95 20.46 10.28
C GLY A 164 14.14 19.57 10.67
N ASP A 165 13.88 18.61 11.55
CA ASP A 165 14.91 17.76 12.15
C ASP A 165 15.60 16.81 11.16
N PHE A 166 14.97 16.55 10.03
CA PHE A 166 15.47 15.67 8.95
C PHE A 166 15.97 16.46 7.74
N ALA A 167 16.20 17.78 7.86
CA ALA A 167 16.68 18.59 6.75
C ALA A 167 17.97 18.04 6.13
N GLY A 168 17.97 17.91 4.81
CA GLY A 168 19.08 17.35 4.04
C GLY A 168 19.01 15.83 3.82
N GLU A 169 18.14 15.12 4.51
CA GLU A 169 17.87 13.71 4.25
C GLU A 169 16.95 13.54 3.03
N ALA A 170 16.93 12.34 2.46
CA ALA A 170 16.01 12.03 1.36
C ALA A 170 14.57 12.03 1.85
N ASN A 171 13.68 12.73 1.13
CA ASN A 171 12.25 12.68 1.38
C ASN A 171 11.72 11.28 1.03
N PRO A 172 11.11 10.54 1.97
CA PRO A 172 10.69 9.18 1.73
C PRO A 172 9.40 9.04 0.89
N HIS A 173 8.65 10.11 0.70
CA HIS A 173 7.29 10.09 0.14
C HIS A 173 7.25 9.96 -1.40
N ALA A 174 8.17 9.20 -1.98
CA ALA A 174 8.30 9.06 -3.43
C ALA A 174 7.05 8.45 -4.10
N TRP A 175 6.30 7.60 -3.39
CA TRP A 175 5.07 6.99 -3.89
C TRP A 175 3.93 7.99 -4.15
N MET A 176 4.02 9.21 -3.64
CA MET A 176 3.02 10.25 -3.88
C MET A 176 3.07 10.80 -5.31
N SER A 177 4.09 10.48 -6.09
CA SER A 177 4.17 10.77 -7.52
C SER A 177 3.81 9.55 -8.36
N PRO A 178 2.83 9.63 -9.29
CA PRO A 178 2.53 8.55 -10.22
C PRO A 178 3.72 8.14 -11.09
N LYS A 179 4.62 9.07 -11.41
CA LYS A 179 5.85 8.79 -12.15
C LYS A 179 6.79 7.89 -11.35
N ASN A 180 7.00 8.16 -10.08
CA ASN A 180 7.78 7.30 -9.20
C ASN A 180 7.07 5.98 -8.94
N GLY A 181 5.73 5.98 -8.87
CA GLY A 181 4.92 4.77 -8.78
C GLY A 181 5.21 3.76 -9.89
N GLN A 182 5.55 4.22 -11.10
CA GLN A 182 5.96 3.33 -12.19
C GLN A 182 7.29 2.62 -11.89
N ILE A 183 8.24 3.31 -11.23
CA ILE A 183 9.51 2.72 -10.79
C ILE A 183 9.26 1.64 -9.72
N TYR A 184 8.33 1.91 -8.79
CA TYR A 184 7.92 0.92 -7.79
C TYR A 184 7.35 -0.33 -8.44
N VAL A 185 6.50 -0.17 -9.45
CA VAL A 185 5.94 -1.30 -10.22
C VAL A 185 7.04 -2.10 -10.91
N ASP A 186 8.01 -1.44 -11.54
CA ASP A 186 9.13 -2.14 -12.21
C ASP A 186 9.97 -2.94 -11.21
N ASN A 187 10.23 -2.39 -10.02
CA ASN A 187 10.94 -3.10 -8.96
C ASN A 187 10.13 -4.29 -8.41
N MET A 188 8.80 -4.16 -8.28
CA MET A 188 7.92 -5.26 -7.89
C MET A 188 7.89 -6.37 -8.93
N VAL A 189 7.71 -6.04 -10.22
CA VAL A 189 7.73 -7.02 -11.33
C VAL A 189 9.03 -7.80 -11.31
N ALA A 190 10.17 -7.11 -11.19
CA ALA A 190 11.47 -7.76 -11.16
C ALA A 190 11.63 -8.67 -9.93
N ALA A 191 11.14 -8.29 -8.77
CA ALA A 191 11.18 -9.07 -7.54
C ALA A 191 10.29 -10.32 -7.62
N PHE A 192 9.05 -10.15 -8.10
CA PHE A 192 8.08 -11.24 -8.23
C PHE A 192 8.52 -12.26 -9.27
N SER A 193 9.05 -11.81 -10.42
CA SER A 193 9.58 -12.72 -11.45
C SER A 193 10.79 -13.55 -10.97
N ARG A 194 11.56 -13.04 -10.00
CA ARG A 194 12.62 -13.83 -9.35
C ARG A 194 12.07 -14.81 -8.34
N LEU A 195 11.07 -14.40 -7.55
CA LEU A 195 10.45 -15.22 -6.51
C LEU A 195 9.64 -16.38 -7.11
N ASP A 196 8.93 -16.12 -8.19
CA ASP A 196 8.00 -17.03 -8.86
C ASP A 196 8.15 -16.91 -10.37
N PRO A 197 9.18 -17.55 -10.96
CA PRO A 197 9.49 -17.43 -12.39
C PRO A 197 8.40 -17.98 -13.32
N ASP A 198 7.59 -18.93 -12.84
CA ASP A 198 6.56 -19.57 -13.64
C ASP A 198 5.44 -18.57 -14.05
N HIS A 199 5.24 -17.51 -13.27
CA HIS A 199 4.24 -16.47 -13.52
C HIS A 199 4.87 -15.11 -13.91
N ALA A 200 6.15 -15.08 -14.33
CA ALA A 200 6.85 -13.85 -14.68
C ALA A 200 6.11 -13.02 -15.75
N SER A 201 5.53 -13.68 -16.77
CA SER A 201 4.77 -13.00 -17.82
C SER A 201 3.46 -12.37 -17.33
N ASP A 202 2.86 -12.95 -16.30
CA ASP A 202 1.64 -12.41 -15.68
C ASP A 202 1.98 -11.13 -14.90
N TYR A 203 3.08 -11.14 -14.13
CA TYR A 203 3.56 -9.95 -13.42
C TYR A 203 3.94 -8.82 -14.36
N GLU A 204 4.60 -9.12 -15.48
CA GLU A 204 4.91 -8.14 -16.53
C GLU A 204 3.65 -7.52 -17.13
N SER A 205 2.65 -8.34 -17.43
CA SER A 205 1.36 -7.89 -17.99
C SER A 205 0.59 -7.02 -17.02
N ASN A 206 0.49 -7.46 -15.74
CA ASN A 206 -0.18 -6.71 -14.68
C ASN A 206 0.53 -5.39 -14.40
N GLY A 207 1.86 -5.43 -14.28
CA GLY A 207 2.69 -4.24 -14.08
C GLY A 207 2.54 -3.23 -15.21
N LYS A 208 2.51 -3.68 -16.45
CA LYS A 208 2.25 -2.82 -17.62
C LYS A 208 0.89 -2.13 -17.51
N SER A 209 -0.18 -2.90 -17.24
CA SER A 209 -1.54 -2.36 -17.11
C SER A 209 -1.66 -1.36 -15.96
N TYR A 210 -0.98 -1.61 -14.84
CA TYR A 210 -0.95 -0.70 -13.70
C TYR A 210 -0.21 0.60 -14.05
N LYS A 211 0.94 0.52 -14.73
CA LYS A 211 1.69 1.71 -15.20
C LYS A 211 0.90 2.55 -16.19
N GLU A 212 0.16 1.92 -17.10
CA GLU A 212 -0.74 2.63 -18.03
C GLU A 212 -1.82 3.42 -17.26
N SER A 213 -2.33 2.87 -16.16
CA SER A 213 -3.29 3.54 -15.29
C SER A 213 -2.66 4.72 -14.54
N LEU A 214 -1.45 4.57 -14.03
CA LEU A 214 -0.69 5.66 -13.39
C LEU A 214 -0.39 6.81 -14.38
N GLU A 215 0.02 6.47 -15.61
CA GLU A 215 0.28 7.45 -16.66
C GLU A 215 -0.98 8.25 -17.03
N LYS A 216 -2.11 7.57 -17.14
CA LYS A 216 -3.40 8.22 -17.39
C LYS A 216 -3.76 9.19 -16.26
N ILE A 217 -3.66 8.76 -14.99
CA ILE A 217 -3.94 9.63 -13.83
C ILE A 217 -2.99 10.83 -13.83
N SER A 218 -1.69 10.61 -14.08
CA SER A 218 -0.69 11.67 -14.14
C SER A 218 -1.03 12.70 -15.22
N SER A 219 -1.34 12.23 -16.43
CA SER A 219 -1.66 13.09 -17.57
C SER A 219 -2.94 13.90 -17.34
N GLU A 220 -4.00 13.26 -16.79
CA GLU A 220 -5.26 13.95 -16.46
C GLU A 220 -5.06 15.00 -15.36
N LEU A 221 -4.24 14.69 -14.34
CA LEU A 221 -3.91 15.62 -13.27
C LEU A 221 -3.16 16.85 -13.82
N ILE A 222 -2.09 16.63 -14.56
CA ILE A 222 -1.29 17.70 -15.16
C ILE A 222 -2.15 18.57 -16.07
N GLN A 223 -2.99 17.98 -16.92
CA GLN A 223 -3.91 18.74 -17.78
C GLN A 223 -4.83 19.66 -16.97
N ARG A 224 -5.42 19.16 -15.86
CA ARG A 224 -6.29 19.98 -15.01
C ARG A 224 -5.52 21.09 -14.28
N LEU A 225 -4.29 20.83 -13.87
CA LEU A 225 -3.44 21.82 -13.22
C LEU A 225 -3.00 22.91 -14.20
N ASP A 226 -2.76 22.54 -15.47
CA ASP A 226 -2.41 23.50 -16.52
C ASP A 226 -3.55 24.47 -16.88
N GLU A 227 -4.79 24.14 -16.56
CA GLU A 227 -5.95 25.04 -16.69
C GLU A 227 -5.98 26.13 -15.59
N LEU A 228 -5.23 25.93 -14.48
CA LEU A 228 -5.17 26.90 -13.39
C LEU A 228 -4.25 28.08 -13.75
N PRO A 229 -4.58 29.32 -13.33
CA PRO A 229 -3.65 30.42 -13.36
C PRO A 229 -2.37 30.12 -12.59
N THR A 230 -1.22 30.64 -13.02
CA THR A 230 0.08 30.35 -12.40
C THR A 230 0.14 30.72 -10.92
N ASP A 231 -0.56 31.78 -10.52
CA ASP A 231 -0.66 32.24 -9.13
C ASP A 231 -1.59 31.39 -8.24
N GLN A 232 -2.22 30.35 -8.82
CA GLN A 232 -3.08 29.39 -8.13
C GLN A 232 -2.50 27.95 -8.13
N ARG A 233 -1.23 27.79 -8.54
CA ARG A 233 -0.56 26.49 -8.62
C ARG A 233 0.31 26.19 -7.40
N THR A 234 -0.11 26.63 -6.22
CA THR A 234 0.58 26.33 -4.95
C THR A 234 -0.19 25.27 -4.19
N LEU A 235 0.47 24.20 -3.81
CA LEU A 235 -0.06 23.15 -2.93
C LEU A 235 0.45 23.36 -1.52
N VAL A 236 -0.46 23.63 -0.58
CA VAL A 236 -0.11 23.78 0.84
C VAL A 236 -0.49 22.51 1.60
N THR A 237 0.48 21.86 2.24
CA THR A 237 0.31 20.63 3.01
C THR A 237 0.88 20.76 4.40
N CYS A 238 0.49 19.85 5.32
CA CYS A 238 1.02 19.82 6.68
C CYS A 238 2.41 19.19 6.75
N GLU A 239 2.76 18.39 5.75
CA GLU A 239 3.99 17.63 5.68
C GLU A 239 4.53 17.73 4.25
N GLY A 240 5.85 17.69 4.07
CA GLY A 240 6.49 17.66 2.74
C GLY A 240 6.25 16.35 1.97
N ALA A 241 5.07 15.74 2.15
CA ALA A 241 4.74 14.45 1.54
C ALA A 241 4.52 14.54 0.03
N PHE A 242 4.19 15.72 -0.50
CA PHE A 242 3.82 15.90 -1.89
C PHE A 242 4.91 16.50 -2.77
N SER A 243 6.13 16.71 -2.24
CA SER A 243 7.23 17.36 -2.98
C SER A 243 7.54 16.68 -4.32
N TYR A 244 7.47 15.35 -4.40
CA TYR A 244 7.64 14.63 -5.67
C TYR A 244 6.50 14.90 -6.66
N LEU A 245 5.26 14.96 -6.17
CA LEU A 245 4.11 15.31 -7.00
C LEU A 245 4.21 16.76 -7.49
N CYS A 246 4.56 17.69 -6.62
CA CYS A 246 4.75 19.10 -6.95
C CYS A 246 5.81 19.28 -8.04
N ARG A 247 6.97 18.62 -7.87
CA ARG A 247 8.01 18.61 -8.89
C ARG A 247 7.50 18.10 -10.24
N ASP A 248 6.80 16.95 -10.25
CA ASP A 248 6.40 16.28 -11.48
C ASP A 248 5.18 16.93 -12.15
N ALA A 249 4.36 17.67 -11.39
CA ALA A 249 3.20 18.43 -11.87
C ALA A 249 3.42 19.94 -11.99
N ASN A 250 4.66 20.42 -11.78
CA ASN A 250 5.03 21.84 -11.83
C ASN A 250 4.13 22.72 -10.92
N LEU A 251 4.01 22.27 -9.67
CA LEU A 251 3.35 23.01 -8.58
C LEU A 251 4.42 23.61 -7.66
N ASP A 252 4.10 24.74 -7.07
CA ASP A 252 4.84 25.29 -5.93
C ASP A 252 4.33 24.59 -4.64
N GLU A 253 5.26 24.30 -3.71
CA GLU A 253 4.96 23.70 -2.40
C GLU A 253 5.32 24.68 -1.27
#